data_9a2417e09cf922f1fe01cdceb1be583d
#
_entry.id   9a2417e09cf922f1fe01cdceb1be583d
#
_cell.length_a   1.000
_cell.length_b   1.000
_cell.length_c   1.000
_cell.angle_alpha   90.00
_cell.angle_beta   90.00
_cell.angle_gamma   90.00
#
_symmetry.space_group_name_H-M   'P 1'
#
loop_
_entity.id
_entity.type
_entity.pdbx_description
1 polymer ?
#
loop_
_entity_poly.entity_id
_entity_poly.type
_entity_poly.pdbx_seq_one_letter_code
_entity_poly.pdbx_strand_id
1 'polypeptide(L)'
;MADKLLIPCLYLQSGKAVTGFGQRNLFGEGNIEDLVRFYRDNGADELLVFDFSSGDKEHDQAIANIKQICAIAEIPVMAAGNINRMEDVKKLLYAGCAKVVLNFSKESNILLLEEVSKRFGKEKMVISISSMEEFADNQKLIEKYADEILALDTIQDEIATSSDMK
;
A
#
# COMPACT_ATOMS: atom_id res chain seq x y z
N MET A 1 14.07 -9.72 19.90
CA MET A 1 12.98 -10.05 18.94
C MET A 1 12.30 -8.77 18.50
N ALA A 2 12.16 -8.58 17.20
CA ALA A 2 11.36 -7.49 16.72
C ALA A 2 9.89 -7.73 17.08
N ASP A 3 9.21 -6.71 17.57
CA ASP A 3 7.79 -6.79 17.81
C ASP A 3 7.03 -6.92 16.49
N LYS A 4 5.98 -7.69 16.49
CA LYS A 4 5.10 -7.80 15.33
C LYS A 4 4.18 -6.59 15.29
N LEU A 5 4.03 -6.01 14.10
CA LEU A 5 3.10 -4.93 13.85
C LEU A 5 1.80 -5.48 13.26
N LEU A 6 0.68 -4.88 13.66
CA LEU A 6 -0.61 -5.14 13.05
C LEU A 6 -0.87 -4.07 11.99
N ILE A 7 -0.86 -4.48 10.72
CA ILE A 7 -1.03 -3.57 9.57
C ILE A 7 -2.22 -4.06 8.73
N PRO A 8 -3.45 -3.63 9.06
CA PRO A 8 -4.59 -4.00 8.23
C PRO A 8 -4.50 -3.37 6.84
N CYS A 9 -5.03 -4.10 5.85
CA CYS A 9 -5.09 -3.66 4.46
C CYS A 9 -6.50 -3.16 4.15
N LEU A 10 -6.58 -1.97 3.60
CA LEU A 10 -7.83 -1.37 3.14
C LEU A 10 -7.75 -1.23 1.61
N TYR A 11 -8.73 -1.78 0.91
CA TYR A 11 -8.77 -1.78 -0.54
C TYR A 11 -9.83 -0.81 -1.03
N LEU A 12 -9.45 0.14 -1.88
CA LEU A 12 -10.33 1.18 -2.41
C LEU A 12 -10.73 0.91 -3.85
N GLN A 13 -12.02 0.99 -4.14
CA GLN A 13 -12.54 1.00 -5.50
C GLN A 13 -13.79 1.86 -5.56
N SER A 14 -13.84 2.79 -6.51
CA SER A 14 -15.00 3.68 -6.72
C SER A 14 -15.44 4.41 -5.44
N GLY A 15 -14.47 4.85 -4.64
CA GLY A 15 -14.73 5.61 -3.41
C GLY A 15 -15.21 4.79 -2.23
N LYS A 16 -15.09 3.46 -2.29
CA LYS A 16 -15.58 2.56 -1.24
C LYS A 16 -14.52 1.54 -0.85
N ALA A 17 -14.62 1.02 0.38
CA ALA A 17 -13.80 -0.09 0.82
C ALA A 17 -14.37 -1.39 0.24
N VAL A 18 -13.50 -2.20 -0.38
CA VAL A 18 -13.86 -3.48 -0.98
C VAL A 18 -12.99 -4.60 -0.41
N THR A 19 -13.36 -5.84 -0.66
CA THR A 19 -12.55 -7.00 -0.32
C THR A 19 -11.35 -7.13 -1.28
N GLY A 20 -10.37 -7.90 -0.92
CA GLY A 20 -9.04 -8.01 -1.54
C GLY A 20 -8.92 -8.14 -3.05
N PHE A 21 -7.83 -8.75 -3.50
CA PHE A 21 -7.44 -8.71 -4.91
C PHE A 21 -8.35 -9.53 -5.84
N GLY A 22 -8.90 -10.65 -5.38
CA GLY A 22 -9.69 -11.56 -6.22
C GLY A 22 -11.11 -11.09 -6.46
N GLN A 23 -11.91 -11.05 -5.42
CA GLN A 23 -13.31 -10.58 -5.49
C GLN A 23 -13.43 -9.22 -4.82
N ARG A 24 -13.80 -8.21 -5.58
CA ARG A 24 -13.90 -6.83 -5.08
C ARG A 24 -15.31 -6.49 -4.66
N ASN A 25 -15.83 -7.23 -3.70
CA ASN A 25 -17.13 -6.95 -3.10
C ASN A 25 -17.01 -5.87 -2.02
N LEU A 26 -18.10 -5.18 -1.71
CA LEU A 26 -18.08 -4.20 -0.63
C LEU A 26 -17.70 -4.85 0.70
N PHE A 27 -16.79 -4.22 1.42
CA PHE A 27 -16.46 -4.62 2.78
C PHE A 27 -17.48 -3.97 3.73
N GLY A 28 -18.36 -4.78 4.28
CA GLY A 28 -19.48 -4.26 5.05
C GLY A 28 -20.36 -3.36 4.16
N GLU A 29 -20.58 -2.13 4.58
CA GLU A 29 -21.31 -1.11 3.80
C GLU A 29 -20.38 -0.27 2.91
N GLY A 30 -19.08 -0.56 2.92
CA GLY A 30 -18.07 0.15 2.13
C GLY A 30 -17.71 1.53 2.66
N ASN A 31 -18.07 1.85 3.90
CA ASN A 31 -17.76 3.15 4.50
C ASN A 31 -16.29 3.18 4.95
N ILE A 32 -15.49 3.99 4.27
CA ILE A 32 -14.05 4.08 4.49
C ILE A 32 -13.73 4.65 5.87
N GLU A 33 -14.39 5.73 6.28
CA GLU A 33 -14.11 6.41 7.53
C GLU A 33 -14.38 5.52 8.75
N ASP A 34 -15.50 4.81 8.74
CA ASP A 34 -15.85 3.90 9.82
C ASP A 34 -14.83 2.78 9.95
N LEU A 35 -14.38 2.23 8.82
CA LEU A 35 -13.40 1.15 8.81
C LEU A 35 -12.03 1.63 9.32
N VAL A 36 -11.60 2.82 8.92
CA VAL A 36 -10.34 3.41 9.38
C VAL A 36 -10.37 3.66 10.88
N ARG A 37 -11.46 4.22 11.39
CA ARG A 37 -11.64 4.44 12.84
C ARG A 37 -11.66 3.13 13.60
N PHE A 38 -12.32 2.12 13.05
CA PHE A 38 -12.35 0.79 13.66
C PHE A 38 -10.93 0.22 13.81
N TYR A 39 -10.12 0.25 12.76
CA TYR A 39 -8.74 -0.24 12.83
C TYR A 39 -7.90 0.58 13.81
N ARG A 40 -7.99 1.91 13.74
CA ARG A 40 -7.27 2.81 14.66
C ARG A 40 -7.60 2.51 16.11
N ASP A 41 -8.89 2.37 16.42
CA ASP A 41 -9.37 2.19 17.80
C ASP A 41 -9.14 0.77 18.33
N ASN A 42 -8.85 -0.20 17.48
CA ASN A 42 -8.62 -1.59 17.83
C ASN A 42 -7.15 -2.04 17.74
N GLY A 43 -6.22 -1.12 17.78
CA GLY A 43 -4.81 -1.43 17.98
C GLY A 43 -3.99 -1.64 16.73
N ALA A 44 -4.46 -1.18 15.56
CA ALA A 44 -3.63 -1.17 14.35
C ALA A 44 -2.42 -0.25 14.54
N ASP A 45 -1.25 -0.73 14.14
CA ASP A 45 -0.01 0.04 14.22
C ASP A 45 0.18 0.95 13.00
N GLU A 46 -0.22 0.48 11.84
CA GLU A 46 -0.16 1.19 10.57
C GLU A 46 -1.34 0.77 9.71
N LEU A 47 -1.61 1.50 8.61
CA LEU A 47 -2.59 1.11 7.60
C LEU A 47 -1.91 0.98 6.25
N LEU A 48 -2.28 -0.04 5.49
CA LEU A 48 -1.90 -0.20 4.10
C LEU A 48 -3.14 -0.02 3.23
N VAL A 49 -3.11 0.95 2.33
CA VAL A 49 -4.25 1.28 1.46
C VAL A 49 -3.90 0.96 0.02
N PHE A 50 -4.68 0.08 -0.60
CA PHE A 50 -4.56 -0.25 -2.02
C PHE A 50 -5.58 0.52 -2.85
N ASP A 51 -5.10 1.22 -3.87
CA ASP A 51 -5.93 1.89 -4.88
C ASP A 51 -6.19 0.93 -6.04
N PHE A 52 -7.43 0.45 -6.16
CA PHE A 52 -7.90 -0.39 -7.27
C PHE A 52 -8.70 0.41 -8.31
N SER A 53 -8.53 1.72 -8.34
CA SER A 53 -9.25 2.56 -9.30
C SER A 53 -8.88 2.25 -10.75
N SER A 54 -9.83 2.52 -11.64
CA SER A 54 -9.65 2.39 -13.09
C SER A 54 -9.72 3.77 -13.73
N GLY A 55 -8.65 4.17 -14.42
CA GLY A 55 -8.58 5.46 -15.09
C GLY A 55 -8.26 6.63 -14.17
N ASP A 56 -7.94 7.77 -14.79
CA ASP A 56 -7.40 8.93 -14.09
C ASP A 56 -8.39 9.56 -13.11
N LYS A 57 -9.66 9.62 -13.48
CA LYS A 57 -10.69 10.24 -12.63
C LYS A 57 -10.90 9.48 -11.33
N GLU A 58 -10.97 8.15 -11.39
CA GLU A 58 -11.11 7.33 -10.19
C GLU A 58 -9.82 7.35 -9.35
N HIS A 59 -8.67 7.42 -10.01
CA HIS A 59 -7.39 7.54 -9.34
C HIS A 59 -7.29 8.84 -8.55
N ASP A 60 -7.69 9.96 -9.13
CA ASP A 60 -7.73 11.26 -8.43
C ASP A 60 -8.70 11.20 -7.25
N GLN A 61 -9.83 10.54 -7.41
CA GLN A 61 -10.78 10.32 -6.31
C GLN A 61 -10.17 9.46 -5.21
N ALA A 62 -9.42 8.42 -5.57
CA ALA A 62 -8.74 7.57 -4.60
C ALA A 62 -7.69 8.35 -3.81
N ILE A 63 -6.94 9.23 -4.45
CA ILE A 63 -5.97 10.09 -3.77
C ILE A 63 -6.67 11.03 -2.78
N ALA A 64 -7.82 11.59 -3.16
CA ALA A 64 -8.63 12.42 -2.26
C ALA A 64 -9.12 11.61 -1.04
N ASN A 65 -9.55 10.37 -1.27
CA ASN A 65 -9.95 9.46 -0.19
C ASN A 65 -8.77 9.12 0.73
N ILE A 66 -7.59 8.88 0.16
CA ILE A 66 -6.37 8.60 0.94
C ILE A 66 -6.00 9.81 1.80
N LYS A 67 -6.16 11.02 1.29
CA LYS A 67 -5.94 12.23 2.07
C LYS A 67 -6.85 12.30 3.29
N GLN A 68 -8.12 11.96 3.13
CA GLN A 68 -9.07 11.88 4.23
C GLN A 68 -8.69 10.78 5.23
N ILE A 69 -8.27 9.62 4.72
CA ILE A 69 -7.80 8.52 5.58
C ILE A 69 -6.62 8.96 6.43
N CYS A 70 -5.63 9.62 5.84
CA CYS A 70 -4.47 10.12 6.57
C CYS A 70 -4.86 11.11 7.67
N ALA A 71 -5.87 11.94 7.42
CA ALA A 71 -6.35 12.93 8.39
C ALA A 71 -7.01 12.29 9.62
N ILE A 72 -7.68 11.15 9.46
CA ILE A 72 -8.44 10.52 10.55
C ILE A 72 -7.75 9.31 11.16
N ALA A 73 -6.76 8.72 10.48
CA ALA A 73 -6.13 7.48 10.92
C ALA A 73 -5.33 7.61 12.23
N GLU A 74 -4.66 8.73 12.42
CA GLU A 74 -3.76 9.01 13.57
C GLU A 74 -2.65 7.96 13.75
N ILE A 75 -2.45 7.11 12.74
CA ILE A 75 -1.37 6.13 12.61
C ILE A 75 -0.78 6.24 11.21
N PRO A 76 0.46 5.78 10.99
CA PRO A 76 1.07 5.87 9.67
C PRO A 76 0.26 5.14 8.59
N VAL A 77 0.17 5.74 7.41
CA VAL A 77 -0.54 5.19 6.25
C VAL A 77 0.45 4.95 5.12
N MET A 78 0.45 3.73 4.58
CA MET A 78 1.17 3.37 3.35
C MET A 78 0.17 3.28 2.21
N ALA A 79 0.53 3.79 1.04
CA ALA A 79 -0.31 3.72 -0.16
C ALA A 79 0.32 2.80 -1.21
N ALA A 80 -0.50 1.97 -1.82
CA ALA A 80 -0.12 1.04 -2.88
C ALA A 80 -1.17 1.07 -4.01
N GLY A 81 -0.79 0.61 -5.18
CA GLY A 81 -1.66 0.56 -6.36
C GLY A 81 -1.67 1.85 -7.17
N ASN A 82 -1.67 1.72 -8.48
CA ASN A 82 -1.69 2.82 -9.44
C ASN A 82 -0.58 3.87 -9.29
N ILE A 83 0.58 3.47 -8.79
CA ILE A 83 1.74 4.35 -8.67
C ILE A 83 2.68 4.04 -9.82
N ASN A 84 2.68 4.92 -10.84
CA ASN A 84 3.43 4.70 -12.07
C ASN A 84 4.41 5.84 -12.39
N ARG A 85 4.27 6.98 -11.75
CA ARG A 85 5.04 8.20 -12.03
C ARG A 85 5.44 8.90 -10.76
N MET A 86 6.46 9.75 -10.85
CA MET A 86 6.88 10.62 -9.75
C MET A 86 5.72 11.49 -9.24
N GLU A 87 4.85 11.93 -10.13
CA GLU A 87 3.69 12.75 -9.76
C GLU A 87 2.73 12.01 -8.84
N ASP A 88 2.51 10.72 -9.08
CA ASP A 88 1.67 9.88 -8.21
C ASP A 88 2.28 9.77 -6.80
N VAL A 89 3.58 9.57 -6.72
CA VAL A 89 4.31 9.51 -5.45
C VAL A 89 4.19 10.83 -4.68
N LYS A 90 4.40 11.95 -5.37
CA LYS A 90 4.27 13.28 -4.75
C LYS A 90 2.89 13.51 -4.17
N LYS A 91 1.85 13.22 -4.95
CA LYS A 91 0.47 13.40 -4.53
C LYS A 91 0.16 12.61 -3.26
N LEU A 92 0.64 11.36 -3.19
CA LEU A 92 0.41 10.51 -2.03
C LEU A 92 1.19 10.98 -0.79
N LEU A 93 2.44 11.35 -0.94
CA LEU A 93 3.23 11.88 0.18
C LEU A 93 2.67 13.21 0.69
N TYR A 94 2.25 14.10 -0.21
CA TYR A 94 1.62 15.36 0.17
C TYR A 94 0.21 15.16 0.76
N ALA A 95 -0.46 14.07 0.41
CA ALA A 95 -1.73 13.71 1.03
C ALA A 95 -1.58 13.26 2.49
N GLY A 96 -0.36 12.97 2.92
CA GLY A 96 -0.06 12.58 4.29
C GLY A 96 0.42 11.14 4.47
N CYS A 97 0.63 10.38 3.39
CA CYS A 97 1.17 9.03 3.49
C CYS A 97 2.60 9.05 4.03
N ALA A 98 2.88 8.16 4.96
CA ALA A 98 4.21 7.98 5.51
C ALA A 98 5.15 7.30 4.51
N LYS A 99 4.59 6.36 3.71
CA LYS A 99 5.34 5.58 2.74
C LYS A 99 4.48 5.28 1.52
N VAL A 100 5.16 5.00 0.41
CA VAL A 100 4.54 4.53 -0.83
C VAL A 100 5.12 3.17 -1.21
N VAL A 101 4.28 2.31 -1.79
CA VAL A 101 4.65 0.96 -2.20
C VAL A 101 4.75 0.91 -3.73
N LEU A 102 5.92 0.55 -4.25
CA LEU A 102 6.12 0.34 -5.68
C LEU A 102 6.17 -1.14 -6.01
N ASN A 103 5.43 -1.54 -7.04
CA ASN A 103 5.44 -2.91 -7.53
C ASN A 103 6.72 -3.16 -8.33
N PHE A 104 7.60 -4.01 -7.81
CA PHE A 104 8.90 -4.32 -8.41
C PHE A 104 8.78 -5.10 -9.72
N SER A 105 7.68 -5.80 -9.94
CA SER A 105 7.45 -6.54 -11.19
C SER A 105 7.31 -5.64 -12.42
N LYS A 106 7.07 -4.34 -12.24
CA LYS A 106 7.07 -3.37 -13.34
C LYS A 106 8.46 -2.81 -13.53
N GLU A 107 9.07 -3.08 -14.69
CA GLU A 107 10.41 -2.59 -15.02
C GLU A 107 10.55 -1.07 -14.89
N SER A 108 9.54 -0.33 -15.32
CA SER A 108 9.52 1.13 -15.21
C SER A 108 9.62 1.64 -13.77
N ASN A 109 9.17 0.84 -12.79
CA ASN A 109 9.23 1.22 -11.39
C ASN A 109 10.63 1.13 -10.79
N ILE A 110 11.56 0.43 -11.44
CA ILE A 110 12.96 0.36 -10.97
C ILE A 110 13.61 1.74 -11.06
N LEU A 111 13.44 2.44 -12.20
CA LEU A 111 13.94 3.80 -12.36
C LEU A 111 13.21 4.77 -11.44
N LEU A 112 11.91 4.61 -11.31
CA LEU A 112 11.09 5.42 -10.41
C LEU A 112 11.55 5.25 -8.96
N LEU A 113 11.84 4.04 -8.53
CA LEU A 113 12.34 3.74 -7.19
C LEU A 113 13.62 4.53 -6.89
N GLU A 114 14.58 4.53 -7.82
CA GLU A 114 15.82 5.27 -7.67
C GLU A 114 15.56 6.77 -7.53
N GLU A 115 14.74 7.35 -8.40
CA GLU A 115 14.43 8.78 -8.38
C GLU A 115 13.71 9.19 -7.09
N VAL A 116 12.73 8.42 -6.65
CA VAL A 116 11.97 8.70 -5.43
C VAL A 116 12.88 8.58 -4.21
N SER A 117 13.69 7.54 -4.15
CA SER A 117 14.62 7.34 -3.03
C SER A 117 15.61 8.49 -2.90
N LYS A 118 16.14 9.00 -4.01
CA LYS A 118 17.05 10.14 -4.01
C LYS A 118 16.36 11.43 -3.57
N ARG A 119 15.10 11.61 -3.92
CA ARG A 119 14.37 12.85 -3.67
C ARG A 119 13.72 12.90 -2.28
N PHE A 120 13.12 11.80 -1.83
CA PHE A 120 12.35 11.75 -0.60
C PHE A 120 12.98 10.88 0.49
N GLY A 121 14.00 10.10 0.17
CA GLY A 121 14.65 9.16 1.08
C GLY A 121 14.09 7.75 0.98
N LYS A 122 14.95 6.76 1.20
CA LYS A 122 14.56 5.35 1.11
C LYS A 122 13.59 4.92 2.20
N GLU A 123 13.53 5.66 3.31
CA GLU A 123 12.58 5.43 4.40
C GLU A 123 11.12 5.67 3.99
N LYS A 124 10.90 6.36 2.87
CA LYS A 124 9.57 6.56 2.29
C LYS A 124 9.17 5.46 1.33
N MET A 125 10.07 4.53 1.05
CA MET A 125 9.89 3.54 -0.01
C MET A 125 9.66 2.15 0.55
N VAL A 126 8.63 1.48 0.03
CA VAL A 126 8.37 0.05 0.23
C VAL A 126 8.30 -0.58 -1.16
N ILE A 127 8.92 -1.73 -1.33
CA ILE A 127 8.85 -2.50 -2.57
C ILE A 127 7.94 -3.69 -2.36
N SER A 128 6.95 -3.86 -3.24
CA SER A 128 6.18 -5.10 -3.27
C SER A 128 6.80 -6.09 -4.26
N ILE A 129 6.91 -7.34 -3.82
CA ILE A 129 7.44 -8.45 -4.60
C ILE A 129 6.40 -9.56 -4.68
N SER A 130 6.44 -10.33 -5.76
CA SER A 130 5.54 -11.46 -5.97
C SER A 130 6.13 -12.79 -5.52
N SER A 131 7.45 -12.85 -5.31
CA SER A 131 8.12 -14.07 -4.85
C SER A 131 9.43 -13.72 -4.11
N MET A 132 9.86 -14.61 -3.25
CA MET A 132 11.15 -14.47 -2.57
C MET A 132 12.33 -14.64 -3.55
N GLU A 133 12.13 -15.33 -4.66
CA GLU A 133 13.12 -15.45 -5.72
C GLU A 133 13.39 -14.08 -6.39
N GLU A 134 12.32 -13.33 -6.68
CA GLU A 134 12.43 -11.97 -7.20
C GLU A 134 13.25 -11.08 -6.27
N PHE A 135 13.04 -11.19 -4.97
CA PHE A 135 13.83 -10.47 -3.98
C PHE A 135 15.30 -10.91 -4.00
N ALA A 136 15.57 -12.22 -3.96
CA ALA A 136 16.92 -12.75 -3.92
C ALA A 136 17.76 -12.30 -5.13
N ASP A 137 17.14 -12.29 -6.32
CA ASP A 137 17.81 -11.86 -7.56
C ASP A 137 18.11 -10.36 -7.59
N ASN A 138 17.41 -9.55 -6.82
CA ASN A 138 17.50 -8.10 -6.86
C ASN A 138 17.82 -7.46 -5.49
N GLN A 139 18.26 -8.25 -4.54
CA GLN A 139 18.42 -7.83 -3.15
C GLN A 139 19.24 -6.54 -3.01
N LYS A 140 20.39 -6.45 -3.65
CA LYS A 140 21.28 -5.28 -3.54
C LYS A 140 20.62 -4.00 -4.03
N LEU A 141 19.88 -4.09 -5.13
CA LEU A 141 19.17 -2.96 -5.71
C LEU A 141 18.04 -2.50 -4.79
N ILE A 142 17.27 -3.45 -4.28
CA ILE A 142 16.15 -3.17 -3.40
C ILE A 142 16.65 -2.53 -2.10
N GLU A 143 17.66 -3.12 -1.44
CA GLU A 143 18.20 -2.60 -0.18
C GLU A 143 18.80 -1.21 -0.32
N LYS A 144 19.29 -0.88 -1.51
CA LYS A 144 19.86 0.45 -1.76
C LYS A 144 18.78 1.54 -1.77
N TYR A 145 17.59 1.26 -2.26
CA TYR A 145 16.58 2.27 -2.55
C TYR A 145 15.27 2.11 -1.78
N ALA A 146 15.09 1.04 -1.05
CA ALA A 146 13.89 0.82 -0.24
C ALA A 146 14.27 0.36 1.16
N ASP A 147 13.46 0.76 2.13
CA ASP A 147 13.68 0.42 3.54
C ASP A 147 12.88 -0.80 3.97
N GLU A 148 11.79 -1.09 3.28
CA GLU A 148 10.89 -2.19 3.58
C GLU A 148 10.48 -2.96 2.33
N ILE A 149 10.14 -4.22 2.53
CA ILE A 149 9.65 -5.11 1.49
C ILE A 149 8.28 -5.65 1.89
N LEU A 150 7.36 -5.64 0.95
CA LEU A 150 6.05 -6.23 1.08
C LEU A 150 5.95 -7.43 0.13
N ALA A 151 5.92 -8.63 0.69
CA ALA A 151 5.68 -9.83 -0.09
C ALA A 151 4.18 -10.05 -0.23
N LEU A 152 3.70 -10.04 -1.46
CA LEU A 152 2.28 -10.22 -1.77
C LEU A 152 2.04 -11.61 -2.34
N ASP A 153 1.22 -12.41 -1.66
CA ASP A 153 0.71 -13.66 -2.20
C ASP A 153 -0.69 -13.42 -2.77
N THR A 154 -0.74 -13.05 -4.04
CA THR A 154 -1.99 -12.74 -4.73
C THR A 154 -2.72 -13.98 -5.22
N ILE A 155 -2.12 -15.16 -5.10
CA ILE A 155 -2.74 -16.43 -5.51
C ILE A 155 -3.80 -16.86 -4.49
N GLN A 156 -3.60 -16.51 -3.24
CA GLN A 156 -4.48 -16.90 -2.13
C GLN A 156 -5.16 -15.70 -1.46
N ASP A 157 -5.35 -14.63 -2.19
CA ASP A 157 -5.94 -13.41 -1.65
C ASP A 157 -7.38 -13.56 -1.14
N GLU A 158 -8.08 -14.60 -1.58
CA GLU A 158 -9.45 -14.89 -1.14
C GLU A 158 -9.50 -15.60 0.21
N ILE A 159 -8.42 -16.21 0.62
CA ILE A 159 -8.40 -17.08 1.81
C ILE A 159 -7.14 -16.80 2.62
N ALA A 160 -7.14 -15.69 3.33
CA ALA A 160 -6.21 -15.56 4.45
C ALA A 160 -6.67 -16.53 5.52
N THR A 161 -6.15 -17.74 5.52
CA THR A 161 -6.46 -18.73 6.53
C THR A 161 -5.65 -18.45 7.79
N SER A 162 -6.08 -18.99 8.90
CA SER A 162 -5.33 -18.85 10.15
C SER A 162 -3.90 -19.42 10.05
N SER A 163 -3.62 -20.27 9.06
CA SER A 163 -2.28 -20.78 8.80
C SER A 163 -1.37 -19.75 8.15
N ASP A 164 -1.92 -18.83 7.37
CA ASP A 164 -1.16 -17.77 6.69
C ASP A 164 -0.77 -16.65 7.65
N MET A 165 -1.39 -16.59 8.80
CA MET A 165 -1.13 -15.60 9.84
C MET A 165 -0.11 -16.06 10.88
N LYS A 166 0.45 -17.26 10.72
CA LYS A 166 1.43 -17.80 11.66
C LYS A 166 2.85 -17.36 11.36
#